data_c21b39c017958de703b34644f53d6b54
#
_entry.id   c21b39c017958de703b34644f53d6b54
#
_cell.length_a   1.000
_cell.length_b   1.000
_cell.length_c   1.000
_cell.angle_alpha   90.00
_cell.angle_beta   90.00
_cell.angle_gamma   90.00
#
_symmetry.space_group_name_H-M   'P 1'
#
loop_
_entity.id
_entity.type
_entity.pdbx_description
1 polymer ?
#
loop_
_entity_poly.entity_id
_entity_poly.type
_entity_poly.pdbx_seq_one_letter_code
_entity_poly.pdbx_strand_id
1 'polypeptide(L)'
;MIIFERILQMIVKVITSLNELLWGDLFILEFSNGETRFGISLLVIILIPAGIYFTCKTRFLPFRLFPEMVRVTLEKKSSNEKGSISGLQALIIATATRVGMGNLAGVVAAISFGGAGAVFWMWLSALIGSSSAFIESTLAQIYKEKDPLYGGFRGGPAYFMDRMRIITKVKREDIFVKDVHNEAEYVASDKQTYYTRGCKFTFLGLAFAFSGLLCWAGISQVVANSVTSSFKNAFGIPQLATTIVLVVMSALIVLRKNATVKVLDRVVPVMACAYFAITLFIILKNITYLPVVLNNIFSQAFGLKPIVGGGLGAVVMNGVKRGLFSNEAGSGSAPCAAAAAEVSHPVKQGLIQSLGVFIDTLVICSCSAFIMLLAPGEAIEGLVGMDLLQAAMNYHMGKFGVV
;
A
#
# COMPACT_ATOMS: atom_id res chain seq x y z
N MET A 1 -36.88 -5.86 -12.99
CA MET A 1 -35.72 -5.60 -13.87
C MET A 1 -35.43 -4.10 -13.96
N ILE A 2 -36.35 -3.25 -14.42
CA ILE A 2 -36.13 -1.79 -14.59
C ILE A 2 -35.73 -1.04 -13.31
N ILE A 3 -36.30 -1.38 -12.15
CA ILE A 3 -35.97 -0.74 -10.87
C ILE A 3 -34.52 -1.13 -10.45
N PHE A 4 -34.16 -2.39 -10.62
CA PHE A 4 -32.81 -2.87 -10.31
C PHE A 4 -31.73 -2.20 -11.19
N GLU A 5 -32.01 -2.07 -12.48
CA GLU A 5 -31.11 -1.37 -13.42
C GLU A 5 -30.95 0.12 -13.05
N ARG A 6 -32.03 0.80 -12.68
CA ARG A 6 -31.98 2.21 -12.22
C ARG A 6 -31.15 2.36 -10.95
N ILE A 7 -31.30 1.46 -9.97
CA ILE A 7 -30.51 1.46 -8.74
C ILE A 7 -29.04 1.21 -9.06
N LEU A 8 -28.74 0.24 -9.92
CA LEU A 8 -27.38 -0.06 -10.35
C LEU A 8 -26.74 1.14 -11.06
N GLN A 9 -27.45 1.79 -11.98
CA GLN A 9 -26.97 2.99 -12.65
C GLN A 9 -26.71 4.15 -11.67
N MET A 10 -27.58 4.32 -10.67
CA MET A 10 -27.37 5.33 -9.63
C MET A 10 -26.13 5.04 -8.80
N ILE A 11 -25.92 3.79 -8.40
CA ILE A 11 -24.72 3.35 -7.66
C ILE A 11 -23.46 3.59 -8.51
N VAL A 12 -23.46 3.18 -9.77
CA VAL A 12 -22.35 3.39 -10.70
C VAL A 12 -22.05 4.88 -10.83
N LYS A 13 -23.07 5.72 -11.00
CA LYS A 13 -22.89 7.18 -11.10
C LYS A 13 -22.26 7.78 -9.85
N VAL A 14 -22.68 7.36 -8.65
CA VAL A 14 -22.10 7.81 -7.38
C VAL A 14 -20.63 7.38 -7.27
N ILE A 15 -20.34 6.11 -7.60
CA ILE A 15 -18.95 5.59 -7.58
C ILE A 15 -18.07 6.35 -8.57
N THR A 16 -18.57 6.59 -9.79
CA THR A 16 -17.83 7.35 -10.82
C THR A 16 -17.55 8.78 -10.36
N SER A 17 -18.56 9.47 -9.81
CA SER A 17 -18.38 10.84 -9.30
C SER A 17 -17.40 10.90 -8.14
N LEU A 18 -17.41 9.93 -7.22
CA LEU A 18 -16.42 9.83 -6.14
C LEU A 18 -15.03 9.52 -6.68
N ASN A 19 -14.92 8.66 -7.68
CA ASN A 19 -13.65 8.37 -8.33
C ASN A 19 -13.08 9.60 -9.04
N GLU A 20 -13.92 10.35 -9.77
CA GLU A 20 -13.52 11.60 -10.41
C GLU A 20 -13.08 12.66 -9.40
N LEU A 21 -13.77 12.77 -8.26
CA LEU A 21 -13.39 13.68 -7.18
C LEU A 21 -12.03 13.33 -6.56
N LEU A 22 -11.78 12.05 -6.31
CA LEU A 22 -10.57 11.60 -5.58
C LEU A 22 -9.36 11.42 -6.51
N TRP A 23 -9.57 10.82 -7.68
CA TRP A 23 -8.50 10.45 -8.61
C TRP A 23 -8.48 11.31 -9.88
N GLY A 24 -9.60 11.96 -10.22
CA GLY A 24 -9.69 12.88 -11.33
C GLY A 24 -8.84 14.12 -11.11
N ASP A 25 -8.63 14.87 -12.17
CA ASP A 25 -7.83 16.09 -12.15
C ASP A 25 -8.70 17.26 -11.68
N LEU A 26 -8.60 17.61 -10.39
CA LEU A 26 -9.30 18.77 -9.81
C LEU A 26 -8.76 20.10 -10.32
N PHE A 27 -7.45 20.16 -10.49
CA PHE A 27 -6.76 21.33 -11.02
C PHE A 27 -5.89 20.92 -12.19
N ILE A 28 -5.98 21.63 -13.29
CA ILE A 28 -5.13 21.47 -14.44
C ILE A 28 -4.20 22.67 -14.48
N LEU A 29 -2.91 22.45 -14.22
CA LEU A 29 -1.88 23.47 -14.40
C LEU A 29 -1.35 23.37 -15.82
N GLU A 30 -1.56 24.42 -16.61
CA GLU A 30 -1.00 24.55 -17.95
C GLU A 30 0.23 25.47 -17.90
N PHE A 31 1.37 24.93 -18.29
CA PHE A 31 2.58 25.75 -18.39
C PHE A 31 2.64 26.46 -19.76
N SER A 32 3.30 27.59 -19.78
CA SER A 32 3.32 28.63 -20.83
C SER A 32 3.45 28.17 -22.30
N ASN A 33 3.84 26.94 -22.55
CA ASN A 33 4.00 26.39 -23.90
C ASN A 33 2.80 25.57 -24.40
N GLY A 34 1.70 25.47 -23.61
CA GLY A 34 0.49 24.72 -24.00
C GLY A 34 0.65 23.18 -24.11
N GLU A 35 1.87 22.69 -24.08
CA GLU A 35 2.17 21.26 -24.26
C GLU A 35 2.22 20.46 -22.96
N THR A 36 2.39 21.13 -21.83
CA THR A 36 2.54 20.44 -20.52
C THR A 36 1.36 20.72 -19.65
N ARG A 37 0.50 19.72 -19.46
CA ARG A 37 -0.67 19.75 -18.58
C ARG A 37 -0.43 18.84 -17.38
N PHE A 38 -0.55 19.41 -16.18
CA PHE A 38 -0.52 18.65 -14.91
C PHE A 38 -1.91 18.61 -14.32
N GLY A 39 -2.56 17.47 -14.39
CA GLY A 39 -3.81 17.23 -13.71
C GLY A 39 -3.58 16.75 -12.28
N ILE A 40 -3.88 17.57 -11.27
CA ILE A 40 -3.62 17.25 -9.87
C ILE A 40 -4.89 16.73 -9.20
N SER A 41 -4.85 15.50 -8.68
CA SER A 41 -5.97 14.89 -7.97
C SER A 41 -6.00 15.25 -6.48
N LEU A 42 -7.18 15.16 -5.87
CA LEU A 42 -7.37 15.43 -4.43
C LEU A 42 -6.46 14.56 -3.56
N LEU A 43 -6.31 13.28 -3.89
CA LEU A 43 -5.43 12.38 -3.14
C LEU A 43 -3.97 12.83 -3.15
N VAL A 44 -3.47 13.30 -4.28
CA VAL A 44 -2.09 13.82 -4.39
C VAL A 44 -1.92 15.08 -3.56
N ILE A 45 -2.93 15.99 -3.59
CA ILE A 45 -2.91 17.24 -2.79
C ILE A 45 -2.88 16.95 -1.29
N ILE A 46 -3.53 15.89 -0.84
CA ILE A 46 -3.57 15.55 0.59
C ILE A 46 -2.34 14.74 1.01
N LEU A 47 -2.02 13.67 0.28
CA LEU A 47 -1.04 12.68 0.74
C LEU A 47 0.41 13.14 0.54
N ILE A 48 0.73 13.83 -0.56
CA ILE A 48 2.11 14.26 -0.81
C ILE A 48 2.53 15.39 0.15
N PRO A 49 1.78 16.47 0.33
CA PRO A 49 2.13 17.49 1.33
C PRO A 49 2.16 16.96 2.76
N ALA A 50 1.23 16.05 3.12
CA ALA A 50 1.26 15.41 4.43
C ALA A 50 2.54 14.57 4.62
N GLY A 51 2.92 13.79 3.62
CA GLY A 51 4.15 12.98 3.65
C GLY A 51 5.41 13.86 3.74
N ILE A 52 5.47 14.96 2.98
CA ILE A 52 6.57 15.94 3.06
C ILE A 52 6.60 16.56 4.46
N TYR A 53 5.46 17.01 4.98
CA TYR A 53 5.36 17.57 6.33
C TYR A 53 5.88 16.57 7.38
N PHE A 54 5.45 15.33 7.35
CA PHE A 54 5.92 14.30 8.29
C PHE A 54 7.41 14.00 8.11
N THR A 55 7.91 13.95 6.88
CA THR A 55 9.34 13.76 6.60
C THR A 55 10.19 14.88 7.21
N CYS A 56 9.80 16.14 7.01
CA CYS A 56 10.47 17.29 7.60
C CYS A 56 10.34 17.31 9.14
N LYS A 57 9.11 17.07 9.65
CA LYS A 57 8.85 17.10 11.11
C LYS A 57 9.59 16.01 11.87
N THR A 58 9.78 14.85 11.26
CA THR A 58 10.57 13.74 11.83
C THR A 58 12.07 13.83 11.51
N ARG A 59 12.52 14.94 10.93
CA ARG A 59 13.92 15.18 10.56
C ARG A 59 14.47 14.08 9.65
N PHE A 60 13.76 13.79 8.56
CA PHE A 60 14.13 12.76 7.57
C PHE A 60 14.36 11.38 8.19
N LEU A 61 13.51 10.99 9.13
CA LEU A 61 13.57 9.74 9.89
C LEU A 61 13.78 8.50 9.02
N PRO A 62 13.07 8.32 7.89
CA PRO A 62 13.22 7.13 7.07
C PRO A 62 14.65 6.91 6.54
N PHE A 63 15.37 7.98 6.29
CA PHE A 63 16.77 7.89 5.84
C PHE A 63 17.74 7.74 7.01
N ARG A 64 17.55 8.55 8.04
CA ARG A 64 18.45 8.59 9.20
C ARG A 64 18.41 7.30 10.03
N LEU A 65 17.22 6.70 10.18
CA LEU A 65 17.01 5.51 11.00
C LEU A 65 16.83 4.23 10.16
N PHE A 66 17.23 4.24 8.90
CA PHE A 66 17.13 3.05 8.05
C PHE A 66 17.81 1.80 8.66
N PRO A 67 19.05 1.87 9.21
CA PRO A 67 19.66 0.72 9.89
C PRO A 67 18.84 0.24 11.09
N GLU A 68 18.24 1.16 11.83
CA GLU A 68 17.41 0.82 12.98
C GLU A 68 16.07 0.17 12.54
N MET A 69 15.50 0.56 11.39
CA MET A 69 14.33 -0.12 10.82
C MET A 69 14.60 -1.60 10.57
N VAL A 70 15.76 -1.91 9.98
CA VAL A 70 16.18 -3.31 9.74
C VAL A 70 16.39 -4.03 11.06
N ARG A 71 17.06 -3.42 12.01
CA ARG A 71 17.35 -4.00 13.32
C ARG A 71 16.07 -4.35 14.09
N VAL A 72 15.14 -3.40 14.23
CA VAL A 72 13.90 -3.63 14.98
C VAL A 72 12.96 -4.63 14.31
N THR A 73 13.06 -4.79 12.99
CA THR A 73 12.29 -5.81 12.26
C THR A 73 12.71 -7.23 12.65
N LEU A 74 13.98 -7.43 12.97
CA LEU A 74 14.53 -8.73 13.35
C LEU A 74 14.44 -9.00 14.86
N GLU A 75 13.93 -8.06 15.66
CA GLU A 75 13.75 -8.26 17.09
C GLU A 75 12.69 -9.34 17.38
N LYS A 76 12.99 -10.15 18.39
CA LYS A 76 12.03 -11.16 18.89
C LYS A 76 10.85 -10.47 19.57
N LYS A 77 9.72 -11.16 19.60
CA LYS A 77 8.51 -10.73 20.29
C LYS A 77 8.79 -10.39 21.76
N SER A 78 8.23 -9.30 22.25
CA SER A 78 8.48 -8.76 23.60
C SER A 78 7.85 -9.58 24.72
N SER A 79 6.71 -10.22 24.46
CA SER A 79 6.01 -11.09 25.42
C SER A 79 5.31 -12.27 24.72
N ASN A 80 4.79 -13.21 25.51
CA ASN A 80 4.11 -14.41 25.01
C ASN A 80 2.57 -14.30 25.13
N GLU A 81 1.98 -13.12 25.01
CA GLU A 81 0.52 -12.99 25.01
C GLU A 81 -0.11 -13.81 23.89
N LYS A 82 -1.11 -14.63 24.26
CA LYS A 82 -1.83 -15.49 23.30
C LYS A 82 -2.59 -14.61 22.30
N GLY A 83 -2.37 -14.87 21.01
CA GLY A 83 -3.06 -14.18 19.93
C GLY A 83 -2.35 -12.94 19.39
N SER A 84 -1.30 -12.41 20.03
CA SER A 84 -0.50 -11.32 19.48
C SER A 84 0.54 -11.83 18.46
N ILE A 85 0.92 -10.98 17.53
CA ILE A 85 1.91 -11.27 16.47
C ILE A 85 3.21 -10.49 16.72
N SER A 86 4.32 -10.97 16.17
CA SER A 86 5.60 -10.25 16.23
C SER A 86 5.63 -9.05 15.28
N GLY A 87 6.61 -8.14 15.46
CA GLY A 87 6.83 -7.02 14.54
C GLY A 87 7.07 -7.49 13.11
N LEU A 88 7.88 -8.54 12.93
CA LEU A 88 8.14 -9.14 11.63
C LEU A 88 6.86 -9.74 11.02
N GLN A 89 6.04 -10.45 11.79
CA GLN A 89 4.77 -10.97 11.31
C GLN A 89 3.81 -9.85 10.87
N ALA A 90 3.76 -8.74 11.62
CA ALA A 90 2.97 -7.58 11.22
C ALA A 90 3.49 -6.94 9.92
N LEU A 91 4.81 -6.90 9.72
CA LEU A 91 5.40 -6.47 8.44
C LEU A 91 5.00 -7.41 7.30
N ILE A 92 5.10 -8.72 7.49
CA ILE A 92 4.72 -9.73 6.48
C ILE A 92 3.24 -9.58 6.12
N ILE A 93 2.35 -9.43 7.10
CA ILE A 93 0.91 -9.21 6.85
C ILE A 93 0.68 -7.91 6.09
N ALA A 94 1.28 -6.80 6.53
CA ALA A 94 1.15 -5.52 5.84
C ALA A 94 1.80 -5.55 4.44
N THR A 95 2.88 -6.30 4.25
CA THR A 95 3.48 -6.53 2.94
C THR A 95 2.56 -7.36 2.06
N ALA A 96 1.87 -8.36 2.62
CA ALA A 96 0.92 -9.19 1.88
C ALA A 96 -0.28 -8.41 1.35
N THR A 97 -0.72 -7.36 2.04
CA THR A 97 -1.78 -6.46 1.53
C THR A 97 -1.27 -5.55 0.42
N ARG A 98 -0.02 -5.10 0.50
CA ARG A 98 0.64 -4.23 -0.49
C ARG A 98 1.13 -5.00 -1.70
N VAL A 99 1.85 -6.13 -1.49
CA VAL A 99 2.39 -6.97 -2.58
C VAL A 99 1.25 -7.72 -3.25
N GLY A 100 0.66 -7.09 -4.21
CA GLY A 100 -0.48 -7.60 -4.97
C GLY A 100 -0.68 -6.78 -6.23
N MET A 101 -1.90 -6.36 -6.46
CA MET A 101 -2.26 -5.62 -7.69
C MET A 101 -1.57 -4.27 -7.83
N GLY A 102 -1.25 -3.59 -6.72
CA GLY A 102 -0.51 -2.33 -6.75
C GLY A 102 0.86 -2.46 -7.41
N ASN A 103 1.60 -3.51 -7.05
CA ASN A 103 2.96 -3.77 -7.54
C ASN A 103 3.00 -4.40 -8.94
N LEU A 104 1.94 -5.06 -9.35
CA LEU A 104 1.84 -5.70 -10.65
C LEU A 104 1.06 -4.79 -11.63
N ALA A 105 -0.26 -4.80 -11.59
CA ALA A 105 -1.08 -4.01 -12.49
C ALA A 105 -0.94 -2.49 -12.28
N GLY A 106 -0.64 -2.04 -11.05
CA GLY A 106 -0.34 -0.63 -10.77
C GLY A 106 0.90 -0.14 -11.49
N VAL A 107 1.99 -0.92 -11.46
CA VAL A 107 3.23 -0.61 -12.19
C VAL A 107 3.04 -0.72 -13.70
N VAL A 108 2.30 -1.75 -14.16
CA VAL A 108 1.90 -1.86 -15.57
C VAL A 108 1.20 -0.59 -16.02
N ALA A 109 0.17 -0.15 -15.29
CA ALA A 109 -0.57 1.06 -15.63
C ALA A 109 0.30 2.33 -15.56
N ALA A 110 1.23 2.43 -14.59
CA ALA A 110 2.18 3.55 -14.51
C ALA A 110 3.03 3.65 -15.78
N ILE A 111 3.57 2.52 -16.25
CA ILE A 111 4.42 2.47 -17.43
C ILE A 111 3.61 2.66 -18.72
N SER A 112 2.42 2.03 -18.82
CA SER A 112 1.57 2.15 -20.02
C SER A 112 1.09 3.57 -20.27
N PHE A 113 0.73 4.32 -19.20
CA PHE A 113 0.19 5.67 -19.31
C PHE A 113 1.20 6.79 -19.05
N GLY A 114 2.28 6.50 -18.34
CA GLY A 114 3.29 7.48 -17.95
C GLY A 114 4.69 7.18 -18.52
N GLY A 115 4.88 6.07 -19.23
CA GLY A 115 6.20 5.68 -19.72
C GLY A 115 7.16 5.24 -18.61
N ALA A 116 8.41 4.99 -18.98
CA ALA A 116 9.43 4.55 -18.02
C ALA A 116 9.70 5.57 -16.90
N GLY A 117 9.56 6.87 -17.19
CA GLY A 117 9.77 7.93 -16.21
C GLY A 117 8.82 7.89 -14.99
N ALA A 118 7.64 7.28 -15.13
CA ALA A 118 6.69 7.13 -14.04
C ALA A 118 7.28 6.31 -12.87
N VAL A 119 8.21 5.39 -13.14
CA VAL A 119 8.89 4.58 -12.12
C VAL A 119 9.68 5.46 -11.14
N PHE A 120 10.38 6.47 -11.63
CA PHE A 120 11.08 7.44 -10.78
C PHE A 120 10.12 8.13 -9.79
N TRP A 121 8.96 8.58 -10.27
CA TRP A 121 7.97 9.26 -9.44
C TRP A 121 7.26 8.31 -8.46
N MET A 122 7.16 7.02 -8.81
CA MET A 122 6.76 5.98 -7.84
C MET A 122 7.78 5.86 -6.70
N TRP A 123 9.08 5.80 -7.00
CA TRP A 123 10.14 5.76 -5.99
C TRP A 123 10.09 6.98 -5.08
N LEU A 124 9.97 8.17 -5.66
CA LEU A 124 9.88 9.41 -4.88
C LEU A 124 8.66 9.44 -3.96
N SER A 125 7.50 8.98 -4.45
CA SER A 125 6.28 8.90 -3.62
C SER A 125 6.43 7.91 -2.46
N ALA A 126 7.18 6.83 -2.62
CA ALA A 126 7.48 5.89 -1.55
C ALA A 126 8.40 6.48 -0.49
N LEU A 127 9.45 7.20 -0.90
CA LEU A 127 10.35 7.90 0.03
C LEU A 127 9.60 8.91 0.91
N ILE A 128 8.68 9.66 0.31
CA ILE A 128 7.82 10.62 1.02
C ILE A 128 6.79 9.89 1.87
N GLY A 129 6.11 8.88 1.32
CA GLY A 129 5.06 8.12 1.97
C GLY A 129 5.53 7.30 3.18
N SER A 130 6.80 6.90 3.19
CA SER A 130 7.36 6.11 4.31
C SER A 130 7.24 6.81 5.67
N SER A 131 7.32 8.14 5.69
CA SER A 131 7.10 8.94 6.91
C SER A 131 5.64 8.94 7.34
N SER A 132 4.69 8.94 6.40
CA SER A 132 3.26 8.79 6.71
C SER A 132 2.98 7.41 7.31
N ALA A 133 3.52 6.35 6.73
CA ALA A 133 3.40 4.98 7.24
C ALA A 133 4.00 4.84 8.66
N PHE A 134 5.10 5.53 8.94
CA PHE A 134 5.67 5.61 10.28
C PHE A 134 4.69 6.20 11.30
N ILE A 135 4.10 7.36 10.99
CA ILE A 135 3.19 8.07 11.91
C ILE A 135 1.92 7.25 12.13
N GLU A 136 1.24 6.81 11.06
CA GLU A 136 -0.04 6.10 11.17
C GLU A 136 0.11 4.78 11.94
N SER A 137 1.22 4.05 11.73
CA SER A 137 1.46 2.77 12.43
C SER A 137 1.90 2.96 13.88
N THR A 138 2.61 4.05 14.19
CA THR A 138 2.91 4.43 15.58
C THR A 138 1.63 4.79 16.33
N LEU A 139 0.74 5.58 15.72
CA LEU A 139 -0.56 5.92 16.29
C LEU A 139 -1.43 4.67 16.52
N ALA A 140 -1.43 3.74 15.57
CA ALA A 140 -2.17 2.49 15.72
C ALA A 140 -1.69 1.65 16.91
N GLN A 141 -0.39 1.65 17.19
CA GLN A 141 0.16 0.98 18.37
C GLN A 141 -0.17 1.69 19.69
N ILE A 142 -0.22 3.03 19.67
CA ILE A 142 -0.56 3.84 20.85
C ILE A 142 -2.01 3.62 21.26
N TYR A 143 -2.92 3.58 20.27
CA TYR A 143 -4.37 3.53 20.50
C TYR A 143 -4.98 2.14 20.30
N LYS A 144 -4.16 1.07 20.29
CA LYS A 144 -4.65 -0.30 20.18
C LYS A 144 -5.40 -0.74 21.44
N GLU A 145 -6.32 -1.67 21.27
CA GLU A 145 -7.10 -2.28 22.33
C GLU A 145 -6.89 -3.79 22.38
N LYS A 146 -7.18 -4.42 23.52
CA LYS A 146 -7.27 -5.88 23.59
C LYS A 146 -8.45 -6.38 22.77
N ASP A 147 -8.20 -7.43 21.98
CA ASP A 147 -9.28 -8.06 21.20
C ASP A 147 -10.03 -9.07 22.09
N PRO A 148 -11.32 -8.82 22.38
CA PRO A 148 -12.11 -9.70 23.22
C PRO A 148 -12.48 -11.03 22.57
N LEU A 149 -12.43 -11.10 21.22
CA LEU A 149 -12.88 -12.27 20.45
C LEU A 149 -11.77 -13.28 20.20
N TYR A 150 -10.59 -12.78 19.79
CA TYR A 150 -9.49 -13.64 19.33
C TYR A 150 -8.26 -13.62 20.24
N GLY A 151 -8.24 -12.73 21.23
CA GLY A 151 -7.05 -12.43 22.03
C GLY A 151 -6.02 -11.61 21.23
N GLY A 152 -4.99 -11.08 21.92
CA GLY A 152 -4.05 -10.15 21.32
C GLY A 152 -4.61 -8.73 21.23
N PHE A 153 -4.27 -8.00 20.18
CA PHE A 153 -4.63 -6.59 20.04
C PHE A 153 -5.33 -6.30 18.72
N ARG A 154 -6.18 -5.29 18.72
CA ARG A 154 -6.85 -4.72 17.55
C ARG A 154 -6.71 -3.20 17.58
N GLY A 155 -6.75 -2.56 16.43
CA GLY A 155 -6.64 -1.12 16.30
C GLY A 155 -6.56 -0.70 14.83
N GLY A 156 -6.09 0.50 14.61
CA GLY A 156 -5.98 1.10 13.30
C GLY A 156 -6.61 2.48 13.24
N PRO A 157 -6.83 3.06 12.05
CA PRO A 157 -7.27 4.45 11.92
C PRO A 157 -8.60 4.74 12.62
N ALA A 158 -9.59 3.87 12.54
CA ALA A 158 -10.85 4.08 13.24
C ALA A 158 -10.63 4.32 14.74
N TYR A 159 -9.74 3.54 15.37
CA TYR A 159 -9.48 3.63 16.79
C TYR A 159 -8.78 4.92 17.19
N PHE A 160 -7.73 5.33 16.49
CA PHE A 160 -7.06 6.57 16.85
C PHE A 160 -7.84 7.82 16.42
N MET A 161 -8.65 7.77 15.35
CA MET A 161 -9.54 8.87 14.98
C MET A 161 -10.61 9.12 16.04
N ASP A 162 -11.14 8.05 16.64
CA ASP A 162 -12.12 8.16 17.72
C ASP A 162 -11.53 8.78 18.99
N ARG A 163 -10.26 8.47 19.30
CA ARG A 163 -9.62 8.87 20.55
C ARG A 163 -8.85 10.18 20.47
N MET A 164 -8.28 10.53 19.32
CA MET A 164 -7.53 11.79 19.15
C MET A 164 -8.38 13.05 19.28
N ARG A 165 -9.69 12.91 19.30
CA ARG A 165 -10.62 14.06 19.18
C ARG A 165 -10.65 14.98 20.39
N ILE A 166 -10.31 14.49 21.60
CA ILE A 166 -10.31 15.30 22.82
C ILE A 166 -9.04 15.02 23.59
N ILE A 167 -8.03 15.82 23.35
CA ILE A 167 -6.86 15.88 24.21
C ILE A 167 -7.09 17.04 25.18
N THR A 168 -7.50 16.73 26.40
CA THR A 168 -7.61 17.73 27.44
C THR A 168 -6.34 17.70 28.28
N LYS A 169 -5.68 18.82 28.40
CA LYS A 169 -4.50 18.97 29.24
C LYS A 169 -4.96 19.02 30.70
N VAL A 170 -4.66 17.98 31.48
CA VAL A 170 -5.06 17.87 32.86
C VAL A 170 -3.80 17.93 33.75
N LYS A 171 -3.84 18.65 34.89
CA LYS A 171 -2.75 18.65 35.84
C LYS A 171 -2.68 17.26 36.51
N ARG A 172 -1.47 16.80 36.78
CA ARG A 172 -1.18 15.47 37.36
C ARG A 172 -1.89 15.19 38.71
N GLU A 173 -2.24 16.24 39.42
CA GLU A 173 -2.92 16.19 40.70
C GLU A 173 -4.41 15.80 40.61
N ASP A 174 -5.01 15.91 39.41
CA ASP A 174 -6.43 15.64 39.16
C ASP A 174 -6.68 14.22 38.65
N ILE A 175 -5.66 13.37 38.65
CA ILE A 175 -5.74 12.06 37.99
C ILE A 175 -5.98 10.98 39.04
N PHE A 176 -7.21 10.52 39.13
CA PHE A 176 -7.52 9.21 39.68
C PHE A 176 -7.37 8.15 38.60
N VAL A 177 -6.40 7.23 38.77
CA VAL A 177 -6.23 6.06 37.93
C VAL A 177 -7.50 5.20 38.07
N LYS A 178 -8.41 5.35 37.14
CA LYS A 178 -9.54 4.46 36.97
C LYS A 178 -9.26 3.49 35.84
N ASP A 179 -9.51 2.25 36.08
CA ASP A 179 -9.30 1.07 35.22
C ASP A 179 -9.14 1.31 33.73
N VAL A 180 -8.04 0.82 33.20
CA VAL A 180 -7.44 0.93 31.87
C VAL A 180 -8.34 0.45 30.72
N HIS A 181 -9.58 0.04 30.95
CA HIS A 181 -10.43 -0.53 29.90
C HIS A 181 -11.18 0.48 29.03
N ASN A 182 -11.25 1.74 29.42
CA ASN A 182 -12.01 2.76 28.66
C ASN A 182 -11.29 4.10 28.46
N GLU A 183 -10.09 4.31 28.98
CA GLU A 183 -9.35 5.56 28.86
C GLU A 183 -7.87 5.27 28.63
N ALA A 184 -7.29 5.83 27.57
CA ALA A 184 -5.86 5.75 27.33
C ALA A 184 -5.15 6.85 28.13
N GLU A 185 -4.38 6.46 29.13
CA GLU A 185 -3.53 7.37 29.89
C GLU A 185 -2.19 7.55 29.16
N TYR A 186 -1.84 8.79 28.90
CA TYR A 186 -0.56 9.18 28.34
C TYR A 186 0.22 9.99 29.38
N VAL A 187 1.32 9.43 29.86
CA VAL A 187 2.28 10.16 30.71
C VAL A 187 3.38 10.72 29.80
N ALA A 188 3.33 12.02 29.52
CA ALA A 188 4.42 12.69 28.86
C ALA A 188 5.60 12.92 29.83
N SER A 189 6.81 12.90 29.33
CA SER A 189 8.06 13.06 30.11
C SER A 189 8.20 14.44 30.78
N ASP A 190 7.36 15.40 30.44
CA ASP A 190 7.33 16.77 30.94
C ASP A 190 6.37 17.00 32.13
N LYS A 191 5.95 15.96 32.82
CA LYS A 191 5.03 15.99 33.96
C LYS A 191 3.58 16.43 33.62
N GLN A 192 3.18 16.39 32.37
CA GLN A 192 1.79 16.64 31.94
C GLN A 192 1.15 15.34 31.47
N THR A 193 -0.02 15.05 32.00
CA THR A 193 -0.80 13.89 31.58
C THR A 193 -1.93 14.34 30.67
N TYR A 194 -2.14 13.60 29.60
CA TYR A 194 -3.18 13.88 28.62
C TYR A 194 -4.22 12.76 28.67
N TYR A 195 -5.47 13.13 28.85
CA TYR A 195 -6.60 12.21 28.73
C TYR A 195 -7.25 12.33 27.37
N THR A 196 -7.49 11.19 26.75
CA THR A 196 -8.40 11.14 25.62
C THR A 196 -9.71 10.54 26.08
N ARG A 197 -10.75 11.36 26.26
CA ARG A 197 -12.10 10.89 26.50
C ARG A 197 -12.72 10.47 25.17
N GLY A 198 -12.72 9.17 24.89
CA GLY A 198 -13.30 8.64 23.67
C GLY A 198 -14.83 8.61 23.73
N CYS A 199 -15.52 9.20 22.76
CA CYS A 199 -16.86 8.75 22.45
C CYS A 199 -16.77 7.34 21.86
N LYS A 200 -17.64 6.41 22.25
CA LYS A 200 -17.63 5.01 21.78
C LYS A 200 -17.66 4.87 20.23
N PHE A 201 -18.19 5.87 19.53
CA PHE A 201 -18.20 5.94 18.07
C PHE A 201 -18.16 7.40 17.64
N THR A 202 -17.14 7.79 16.87
CA THR A 202 -17.14 9.09 16.19
C THR A 202 -17.59 8.90 14.74
N PHE A 203 -18.14 9.94 14.16
CA PHE A 203 -18.51 9.95 12.74
C PHE A 203 -17.30 9.62 11.84
N LEU A 204 -16.12 10.13 12.17
CA LEU A 204 -14.90 9.88 11.38
C LEU A 204 -14.44 8.42 11.43
N GLY A 205 -14.45 7.81 12.62
CA GLY A 205 -14.09 6.40 12.77
C GLY A 205 -15.08 5.48 12.05
N LEU A 206 -16.38 5.77 12.14
CA LEU A 206 -17.40 5.03 11.41
C LEU A 206 -17.28 5.21 9.90
N ALA A 207 -17.08 6.44 9.42
CA ALA A 207 -16.87 6.74 8.01
C ALA A 207 -15.62 6.02 7.46
N PHE A 208 -14.51 6.01 8.22
CA PHE A 208 -13.32 5.25 7.84
C PHE A 208 -13.61 3.74 7.74
N ALA A 209 -14.29 3.15 8.73
CA ALA A 209 -14.61 1.73 8.72
C ALA A 209 -15.50 1.35 7.52
N PHE A 210 -16.51 2.16 7.24
CA PHE A 210 -17.41 1.94 6.11
C PHE A 210 -16.70 2.09 4.76
N SER A 211 -15.91 3.17 4.58
CA SER A 211 -15.14 3.38 3.35
C SER A 211 -14.06 2.29 3.16
N GLY A 212 -13.46 1.82 4.25
CA GLY A 212 -12.52 0.70 4.25
C GLY A 212 -13.15 -0.60 3.77
N LEU A 213 -14.34 -0.94 4.22
CA LEU A 213 -15.07 -2.13 3.75
C LEU A 213 -15.35 -2.06 2.25
N LEU A 214 -15.82 -0.92 1.76
CA LEU A 214 -16.07 -0.72 0.32
C LEU A 214 -14.77 -0.81 -0.49
N CYS A 215 -13.70 -0.18 -0.02
CA CYS A 215 -12.39 -0.21 -0.66
C CYS A 215 -11.85 -1.65 -0.74
N TRP A 216 -11.90 -2.42 0.34
CA TRP A 216 -11.40 -3.79 0.36
C TRP A 216 -12.24 -4.74 -0.49
N ALA A 217 -13.56 -4.54 -0.57
CA ALA A 217 -14.40 -5.27 -1.51
C ALA A 217 -13.96 -5.02 -2.96
N GLY A 218 -13.72 -3.76 -3.33
CA GLY A 218 -13.21 -3.39 -4.66
C GLY A 218 -11.83 -3.96 -4.95
N ILE A 219 -10.88 -3.85 -4.00
CA ILE A 219 -9.54 -4.42 -4.13
C ILE A 219 -9.61 -5.95 -4.31
N SER A 220 -10.42 -6.64 -3.51
CA SER A 220 -10.58 -8.10 -3.62
C SER A 220 -11.09 -8.50 -5.01
N GLN A 221 -12.01 -7.72 -5.59
CA GLN A 221 -12.53 -7.96 -6.94
C GLN A 221 -11.42 -7.79 -7.99
N VAL A 222 -10.62 -6.71 -7.89
CA VAL A 222 -9.51 -6.46 -8.83
C VAL A 222 -8.46 -7.57 -8.73
N VAL A 223 -8.10 -8.00 -7.51
CA VAL A 223 -7.16 -9.11 -7.29
C VAL A 223 -7.71 -10.40 -7.88
N ALA A 224 -8.96 -10.76 -7.59
CA ALA A 224 -9.59 -11.96 -8.13
C ALA A 224 -9.64 -11.97 -9.66
N ASN A 225 -9.99 -10.83 -10.28
CA ASN A 225 -9.99 -10.70 -11.73
C ASN A 225 -8.59 -10.92 -12.33
N SER A 226 -7.56 -10.40 -11.71
CA SER A 226 -6.19 -10.55 -12.21
C SER A 226 -5.66 -11.96 -12.05
N VAL A 227 -5.96 -12.62 -10.93
CA VAL A 227 -5.61 -14.04 -10.73
C VAL A 227 -6.32 -14.89 -11.78
N THR A 228 -7.63 -14.68 -11.98
CA THR A 228 -8.40 -15.48 -12.96
C THR A 228 -7.95 -15.23 -14.39
N SER A 229 -7.57 -13.99 -14.75
CA SER A 229 -6.98 -13.67 -16.06
C SER A 229 -5.62 -14.36 -16.23
N SER A 230 -4.76 -14.33 -15.20
CA SER A 230 -3.46 -15.00 -15.25
C SER A 230 -3.59 -16.51 -15.45
N PHE A 231 -4.52 -17.15 -14.75
CA PHE A 231 -4.79 -18.59 -14.94
C PHE A 231 -5.35 -18.91 -16.32
N LYS A 232 -6.22 -18.05 -16.87
CA LYS A 232 -6.71 -18.19 -18.24
C LYS A 232 -5.57 -18.11 -19.23
N ASN A 233 -4.66 -17.15 -19.08
CA ASN A 233 -3.53 -16.98 -19.98
C ASN A 233 -2.50 -18.11 -19.88
N ALA A 234 -2.23 -18.58 -18.66
CA ALA A 234 -1.23 -19.64 -18.41
C ALA A 234 -1.72 -21.04 -18.79
N PHE A 235 -2.96 -21.37 -18.44
CA PHE A 235 -3.49 -22.73 -18.50
C PHE A 235 -4.73 -22.90 -19.37
N GLY A 236 -5.29 -21.81 -19.92
CA GLY A 236 -6.54 -21.85 -20.69
C GLY A 236 -7.78 -22.12 -19.84
N ILE A 237 -7.68 -22.07 -18.48
CA ILE A 237 -8.77 -22.35 -17.57
C ILE A 237 -9.81 -21.23 -17.63
N PRO A 238 -11.12 -21.51 -17.76
CA PRO A 238 -12.15 -20.47 -17.76
C PRO A 238 -12.14 -19.67 -16.46
N GLN A 239 -12.28 -18.33 -16.57
CA GLN A 239 -12.24 -17.43 -15.41
C GLN A 239 -13.27 -17.80 -14.33
N LEU A 240 -14.46 -18.27 -14.74
CA LEU A 240 -15.52 -18.69 -13.79
C LEU A 240 -15.05 -19.88 -12.92
N ALA A 241 -14.40 -20.86 -13.49
CA ALA A 241 -13.89 -22.01 -12.74
C ALA A 241 -12.84 -21.59 -11.70
N THR A 242 -11.89 -20.76 -12.12
CA THR A 242 -10.87 -20.21 -11.22
C THR A 242 -11.51 -19.33 -10.12
N THR A 243 -12.51 -18.52 -10.44
CA THR A 243 -13.26 -17.73 -9.46
C THR A 243 -13.91 -18.59 -8.38
N ILE A 244 -14.58 -19.68 -8.77
CA ILE A 244 -15.21 -20.61 -7.82
C ILE A 244 -14.16 -21.22 -6.88
N VAL A 245 -13.03 -21.67 -7.43
CA VAL A 245 -11.91 -22.22 -6.63
C VAL A 245 -11.37 -21.18 -5.66
N LEU A 246 -11.15 -19.94 -6.10
CA LEU A 246 -10.66 -18.85 -5.25
C LEU A 246 -11.64 -18.54 -4.11
N VAL A 247 -12.93 -18.49 -4.38
CA VAL A 247 -13.97 -18.22 -3.36
C VAL A 247 -13.94 -19.34 -2.30
N VAL A 248 -13.94 -20.61 -2.72
CA VAL A 248 -13.91 -21.75 -1.80
C VAL A 248 -12.63 -21.74 -0.97
N MET A 249 -11.46 -21.57 -1.58
CA MET A 249 -10.18 -21.51 -0.87
C MET A 249 -10.11 -20.35 0.13
N SER A 250 -10.54 -19.16 -0.29
CA SER A 250 -10.56 -18.00 0.58
C SER A 250 -11.50 -18.20 1.78
N ALA A 251 -12.69 -18.75 1.56
CA ALA A 251 -13.62 -19.08 2.62
C ALA A 251 -13.03 -20.09 3.62
N LEU A 252 -12.39 -21.16 3.13
CA LEU A 252 -11.75 -22.16 3.99
C LEU A 252 -10.61 -21.57 4.83
N ILE A 253 -9.84 -20.63 4.28
CA ILE A 253 -8.74 -19.99 5.01
C ILE A 253 -9.28 -19.01 6.05
N VAL A 254 -10.22 -18.14 5.66
CA VAL A 254 -10.77 -17.08 6.53
C VAL A 254 -11.58 -17.66 7.68
N LEU A 255 -12.37 -18.71 7.45
CA LEU A 255 -13.20 -19.34 8.47
C LEU A 255 -12.37 -20.13 9.53
N ARG A 256 -11.10 -20.41 9.26
CA ARG A 256 -10.22 -21.07 10.22
C ARG A 256 -9.49 -20.04 11.08
N LYS A 257 -9.63 -20.13 12.41
CA LYS A 257 -8.94 -19.27 13.37
C LYS A 257 -7.42 -19.27 13.13
N ASN A 258 -6.82 -18.09 12.96
CA ASN A 258 -5.39 -17.87 12.74
C ASN A 258 -4.77 -18.58 11.51
N ALA A 259 -5.57 -19.18 10.62
CA ALA A 259 -5.04 -19.83 9.42
C ALA A 259 -4.44 -18.79 8.45
N THR A 260 -5.10 -17.65 8.30
CA THR A 260 -4.65 -16.55 7.42
C THR A 260 -3.23 -16.13 7.77
N VAL A 261 -2.96 -15.82 9.05
CA VAL A 261 -1.61 -15.40 9.50
C VAL A 261 -0.56 -16.46 9.20
N LYS A 262 -0.86 -17.74 9.52
CA LYS A 262 0.08 -18.87 9.27
C LYS A 262 0.37 -19.10 7.80
N VAL A 263 -0.63 -18.90 6.93
CA VAL A 263 -0.44 -19.02 5.47
C VAL A 263 0.42 -17.88 4.97
N LEU A 264 0.10 -16.65 5.35
CA LEU A 264 0.83 -15.45 4.92
C LEU A 264 2.30 -15.47 5.39
N ASP A 265 2.58 -15.87 6.62
CA ASP A 265 3.95 -15.97 7.17
C ASP A 265 4.88 -16.86 6.34
N ARG A 266 4.33 -17.83 5.62
CA ARG A 266 5.11 -18.76 4.79
C ARG A 266 5.08 -18.39 3.31
N VAL A 267 3.90 -18.10 2.78
CA VAL A 267 3.70 -17.91 1.33
C VAL A 267 4.31 -16.59 0.87
N VAL A 268 4.10 -15.49 1.62
CA VAL A 268 4.53 -14.15 1.19
C VAL A 268 6.05 -14.02 1.08
N PRO A 269 6.87 -14.43 2.07
CA PRO A 269 8.32 -14.36 1.92
C PRO A 269 8.85 -15.23 0.79
N VAL A 270 8.32 -16.45 0.62
CA VAL A 270 8.73 -17.36 -0.47
C VAL A 270 8.40 -16.75 -1.83
N MET A 271 7.19 -16.22 -1.99
CA MET A 271 6.75 -15.57 -3.22
C MET A 271 7.61 -14.32 -3.53
N ALA A 272 7.85 -13.46 -2.54
CA ALA A 272 8.66 -12.27 -2.72
C ALA A 272 10.12 -12.60 -3.09
N CYS A 273 10.72 -13.59 -2.42
CA CYS A 273 12.07 -14.06 -2.74
C CYS A 273 12.14 -14.67 -4.15
N ALA A 274 11.17 -15.49 -4.52
CA ALA A 274 11.09 -16.09 -5.86
C ALA A 274 10.95 -15.00 -6.94
N TYR A 275 10.06 -14.04 -6.74
CA TYR A 275 9.86 -12.92 -7.66
C TYR A 275 11.12 -12.06 -7.81
N PHE A 276 11.78 -11.77 -6.70
CA PHE A 276 13.06 -11.05 -6.71
C PHE A 276 14.17 -11.85 -7.44
N ALA A 277 14.27 -13.14 -7.17
CA ALA A 277 15.27 -13.99 -7.82
C ALA A 277 15.06 -14.08 -9.34
N ILE A 278 13.80 -14.23 -9.78
CA ILE A 278 13.44 -14.21 -11.20
C ILE A 278 13.82 -12.87 -11.83
N THR A 279 13.51 -11.76 -11.18
CA THR A 279 13.85 -10.43 -11.68
C THR A 279 15.36 -10.25 -11.77
N LEU A 280 16.10 -10.68 -10.74
CA LEU A 280 17.56 -10.62 -10.75
C LEU A 280 18.14 -11.43 -11.91
N PHE A 281 17.61 -12.62 -12.17
CA PHE A 281 17.99 -13.44 -13.32
C PHE A 281 17.74 -12.70 -14.65
N ILE A 282 16.57 -12.05 -14.81
CA ILE A 282 16.23 -11.27 -16.00
C ILE A 282 17.18 -10.08 -16.16
N ILE A 283 17.49 -9.36 -15.09
CA ILE A 283 18.44 -8.24 -15.10
C ILE A 283 19.83 -8.72 -15.51
N LEU A 284 20.32 -9.80 -14.92
CA LEU A 284 21.64 -10.35 -15.24
C LEU A 284 21.73 -10.82 -16.71
N LYS A 285 20.67 -11.44 -17.21
CA LYS A 285 20.58 -11.85 -18.63
C LYS A 285 20.61 -10.66 -19.58
N ASN A 286 20.07 -9.50 -19.18
CA ASN A 286 19.97 -8.30 -19.98
C ASN A 286 20.84 -7.16 -19.44
N ILE A 287 21.96 -7.46 -18.78
CA ILE A 287 22.78 -6.49 -18.06
C ILE A 287 23.33 -5.37 -18.96
N THR A 288 23.57 -5.67 -20.22
CA THR A 288 24.05 -4.70 -21.21
C THR A 288 22.98 -3.66 -21.57
N TYR A 289 21.69 -4.02 -21.43
CA TYR A 289 20.57 -3.13 -21.73
C TYR A 289 20.10 -2.34 -20.50
N LEU A 290 20.47 -2.76 -19.30
CA LEU A 290 20.09 -2.12 -18.03
C LEU A 290 20.44 -0.61 -17.98
N PRO A 291 21.65 -0.14 -18.41
CA PRO A 291 21.97 1.28 -18.42
C PRO A 291 21.02 2.10 -19.31
N VAL A 292 20.55 1.53 -20.42
CA VAL A 292 19.59 2.18 -21.32
C VAL A 292 18.23 2.34 -20.63
N VAL A 293 17.77 1.30 -19.92
CA VAL A 293 16.52 1.35 -19.16
C VAL A 293 16.60 2.40 -18.06
N LEU A 294 17.67 2.42 -17.26
CA LEU A 294 17.88 3.42 -16.24
C LEU A 294 17.92 4.84 -16.82
N ASN A 295 18.65 5.04 -17.90
CA ASN A 295 18.68 6.33 -18.57
C ASN A 295 17.29 6.75 -19.10
N ASN A 296 16.46 5.81 -19.57
CA ASN A 296 15.09 6.08 -19.98
C ASN A 296 14.21 6.48 -18.77
N ILE A 297 14.33 5.79 -17.63
CA ILE A 297 13.61 6.14 -16.40
C ILE A 297 13.92 7.58 -16.01
N PHE A 298 15.20 7.94 -15.87
CA PHE A 298 15.58 9.28 -15.43
C PHE A 298 15.30 10.36 -16.48
N SER A 299 15.61 10.12 -17.75
CA SER A 299 15.42 11.13 -18.79
C SER A 299 13.94 11.42 -19.08
N GLN A 300 13.07 10.41 -19.05
CA GLN A 300 11.63 10.61 -19.21
C GLN A 300 11.00 11.22 -17.96
N ALA A 301 11.50 10.91 -16.76
CA ALA A 301 11.01 11.49 -15.51
C ALA A 301 11.06 13.02 -15.50
N PHE A 302 12.02 13.60 -16.22
CA PHE A 302 12.23 15.05 -16.30
C PHE A 302 11.95 15.64 -17.69
N GLY A 303 11.33 14.88 -18.58
CA GLY A 303 10.96 15.36 -19.91
C GLY A 303 12.13 15.57 -20.87
N LEU A 304 13.30 14.98 -20.59
CA LEU A 304 14.50 15.09 -21.44
C LEU A 304 14.46 14.24 -22.69
N LYS A 305 13.51 13.27 -22.75
CA LYS A 305 13.23 12.43 -23.92
C LYS A 305 11.74 12.46 -24.24
N PRO A 306 11.36 12.19 -25.50
CA PRO A 306 9.96 12.04 -25.87
C PRO A 306 9.25 11.02 -24.96
N ILE A 307 8.03 11.36 -24.56
CA ILE A 307 7.21 10.58 -23.63
C ILE A 307 6.00 10.07 -24.41
N VAL A 308 5.77 8.77 -24.36
CA VAL A 308 4.59 8.15 -24.94
C VAL A 308 3.40 8.38 -24.02
N GLY A 309 2.31 8.95 -24.51
CA GLY A 309 1.02 8.91 -23.81
C GLY A 309 0.63 10.10 -22.96
N GLY A 310 1.14 11.33 -23.14
CA GLY A 310 0.51 12.49 -22.51
C GLY A 310 1.41 13.55 -21.86
N GLY A 311 2.70 13.57 -22.21
CA GLY A 311 3.63 14.60 -21.75
C GLY A 311 4.09 14.41 -20.30
N LEU A 312 4.92 15.34 -19.82
CA LEU A 312 5.56 15.28 -18.49
C LEU A 312 4.56 15.19 -17.33
N GLY A 313 3.41 15.88 -17.45
CA GLY A 313 2.36 15.84 -16.44
C GLY A 313 1.81 14.43 -16.22
N ALA A 314 1.58 13.69 -17.29
CA ALA A 314 1.11 12.30 -17.21
C ALA A 314 2.16 11.38 -16.55
N VAL A 315 3.45 11.57 -16.86
CA VAL A 315 4.55 10.82 -16.22
C VAL A 315 4.55 11.00 -14.72
N VAL A 316 4.56 12.27 -14.28
CA VAL A 316 4.58 12.63 -12.85
C VAL A 316 3.34 12.08 -12.15
N MET A 317 2.16 12.38 -12.69
CA MET A 317 0.90 12.05 -12.01
C MET A 317 0.62 10.54 -11.99
N ASN A 318 0.89 9.83 -13.08
CA ASN A 318 0.74 8.37 -13.08
C ASN A 318 1.76 7.73 -12.13
N GLY A 319 3.01 8.18 -12.11
CA GLY A 319 4.00 7.69 -11.17
C GLY A 319 3.59 7.90 -9.72
N VAL A 320 3.19 9.13 -9.36
CA VAL A 320 2.76 9.46 -7.99
C VAL A 320 1.48 8.71 -7.60
N LYS A 321 0.42 8.78 -8.41
CA LYS A 321 -0.85 8.09 -8.14
C LYS A 321 -0.66 6.58 -7.95
N ARG A 322 0.12 5.93 -8.83
CA ARG A 322 0.36 4.48 -8.77
C ARG A 322 1.33 4.09 -7.66
N GLY A 323 2.30 4.95 -7.35
CA GLY A 323 3.17 4.78 -6.19
C GLY A 323 2.39 4.83 -4.88
N LEU A 324 1.53 5.84 -4.68
CA LEU A 324 0.64 5.94 -3.52
C LEU A 324 -0.32 4.74 -3.41
N PHE A 325 -0.85 4.27 -4.54
CA PHE A 325 -1.70 3.09 -4.57
C PHE A 325 -0.94 1.82 -4.17
N SER A 326 0.30 1.65 -4.62
CA SER A 326 1.12 0.47 -4.31
C SER A 326 1.54 0.43 -2.85
N ASN A 327 2.14 1.50 -2.33
CA ASN A 327 2.73 1.51 -0.99
C ASN A 327 1.71 1.66 0.14
N GLU A 328 0.47 2.04 -0.18
CA GLU A 328 -0.65 2.22 0.76
C GLU A 328 -0.32 3.17 1.94
N ALA A 329 0.71 4.00 1.83
CA ALA A 329 1.10 4.92 2.89
C ALA A 329 0.05 6.03 3.08
N GLY A 330 -0.52 6.11 4.27
CA GLY A 330 -1.63 7.01 4.59
C GLY A 330 -3.02 6.43 4.29
N SER A 331 -3.12 5.19 3.75
CA SER A 331 -4.40 4.54 3.46
C SER A 331 -5.06 3.92 4.70
N GLY A 332 -4.26 3.60 5.73
CA GLY A 332 -4.75 3.00 6.96
C GLY A 332 -4.79 1.47 6.98
N SER A 333 -4.40 0.78 5.92
CA SER A 333 -4.34 -0.69 5.87
C SER A 333 -3.24 -1.26 6.77
N ALA A 334 -2.00 -0.78 6.60
CA ALA A 334 -0.86 -1.18 7.41
C ALA A 334 -1.03 -0.91 8.91
N PRO A 335 -1.62 0.19 9.38
CA PRO A 335 -1.92 0.42 10.78
C PRO A 335 -2.77 -0.65 11.44
N CYS A 336 -3.68 -1.29 10.72
CA CYS A 336 -4.49 -2.39 11.27
C CYS A 336 -3.63 -3.61 11.62
N ALA A 337 -2.69 -3.99 10.74
CA ALA A 337 -1.72 -5.05 11.03
C ALA A 337 -0.71 -4.61 12.11
N ALA A 338 -0.28 -3.36 12.06
CA ALA A 338 0.63 -2.78 13.04
C ALA A 338 0.04 -2.82 14.46
N ALA A 339 -1.24 -2.53 14.64
CA ALA A 339 -1.91 -2.57 15.94
C ALA A 339 -1.92 -3.97 16.55
N ALA A 340 -2.06 -5.02 15.75
CA ALA A 340 -2.07 -6.41 16.22
C ALA A 340 -0.70 -6.89 16.73
N ALA A 341 0.37 -6.17 16.38
CA ALA A 341 1.72 -6.53 16.79
C ALA A 341 2.01 -6.19 18.24
N GLU A 342 2.83 -7.02 18.85
CA GLU A 342 3.38 -6.80 20.18
C GLU A 342 4.84 -6.42 20.09
N VAL A 343 5.13 -5.19 20.42
CA VAL A 343 6.46 -4.59 20.40
C VAL A 343 6.71 -3.85 21.70
N SER A 344 7.97 -3.75 22.11
CA SER A 344 8.36 -3.09 23.35
C SER A 344 8.13 -1.56 23.37
N HIS A 345 7.97 -0.95 22.20
CA HIS A 345 7.69 0.48 22.08
C HIS A 345 6.93 0.78 20.78
N PRO A 346 5.89 1.63 20.78
CA PRO A 346 5.06 1.95 19.61
C PRO A 346 5.85 2.40 18.36
N VAL A 347 6.89 3.20 18.57
CA VAL A 347 7.78 3.71 17.50
C VAL A 347 8.45 2.58 16.71
N LYS A 348 8.76 1.44 17.33
CA LYS A 348 9.35 0.30 16.62
C LYS A 348 8.45 -0.20 15.50
N GLN A 349 7.16 -0.29 15.76
CA GLN A 349 6.21 -0.71 14.72
C GLN A 349 6.06 0.34 13.60
N GLY A 350 6.16 1.62 13.94
CA GLY A 350 6.26 2.69 12.94
C GLY A 350 7.47 2.51 12.03
N LEU A 351 8.65 2.24 12.60
CA LEU A 351 9.88 1.99 11.84
C LEU A 351 9.76 0.75 10.95
N ILE A 352 9.20 -0.34 11.46
CA ILE A 352 8.97 -1.58 10.72
C ILE A 352 8.06 -1.32 9.50
N GLN A 353 6.96 -0.60 9.67
CA GLN A 353 6.03 -0.32 8.58
C GLN A 353 6.59 0.69 7.57
N SER A 354 7.42 1.61 8.01
CA SER A 354 8.19 2.50 7.11
C SER A 354 9.16 1.72 6.22
N LEU A 355 9.86 0.71 6.78
CA LEU A 355 10.67 -0.24 6.00
C LEU A 355 9.81 -1.02 4.99
N GLY A 356 8.59 -1.40 5.37
CA GLY A 356 7.64 -2.07 4.50
C GLY A 356 7.35 -1.29 3.22
N VAL A 357 7.22 0.04 3.30
CA VAL A 357 7.04 0.92 2.12
C VAL A 357 8.24 0.85 1.17
N PHE A 358 9.46 0.81 1.72
CA PHE A 358 10.67 0.67 0.89
C PHE A 358 10.73 -0.68 0.19
N ILE A 359 10.48 -1.77 0.93
CA ILE A 359 10.47 -3.12 0.35
C ILE A 359 9.41 -3.19 -0.76
N ASP A 360 8.22 -2.69 -0.51
CA ASP A 360 7.12 -2.71 -1.46
C ASP A 360 7.48 -1.99 -2.76
N THR A 361 7.77 -0.70 -2.67
CA THR A 361 7.85 0.14 -3.86
C THR A 361 9.26 0.18 -4.46
N LEU A 362 10.32 0.30 -3.63
CA LEU A 362 11.69 0.36 -4.16
C LEU A 362 12.21 -1.02 -4.60
N VAL A 363 11.69 -2.12 -4.03
CA VAL A 363 12.13 -3.46 -4.44
C VAL A 363 11.08 -4.11 -5.34
N ILE A 364 9.88 -4.41 -4.84
CA ILE A 364 8.91 -5.22 -5.58
C ILE A 364 8.36 -4.50 -6.81
N CYS A 365 7.98 -3.20 -6.72
CA CYS A 365 7.56 -2.46 -7.91
C CYS A 365 8.67 -2.30 -8.94
N SER A 366 9.93 -2.15 -8.47
CA SER A 366 11.07 -2.11 -9.38
C SER A 366 11.28 -3.44 -10.09
N CYS A 367 11.03 -4.58 -9.43
CA CYS A 367 11.03 -5.88 -10.09
C CYS A 367 10.05 -5.89 -11.27
N SER A 368 8.80 -5.51 -11.05
CA SER A 368 7.79 -5.44 -12.11
C SER A 368 8.20 -4.48 -13.23
N ALA A 369 8.74 -3.30 -12.86
CA ALA A 369 9.18 -2.31 -13.83
C ALA A 369 10.34 -2.83 -14.70
N PHE A 370 11.36 -3.44 -14.12
CA PHE A 370 12.49 -3.97 -14.88
C PHE A 370 12.10 -5.14 -15.76
N ILE A 371 11.22 -6.04 -15.33
CA ILE A 371 10.70 -7.12 -16.17
C ILE A 371 10.08 -6.56 -17.44
N MET A 372 9.28 -5.51 -17.34
CA MET A 372 8.61 -4.90 -18.50
C MET A 372 9.56 -4.04 -19.33
N LEU A 373 10.38 -3.20 -18.71
CA LEU A 373 11.25 -2.25 -19.44
C LEU A 373 12.45 -2.92 -20.11
N LEU A 374 12.82 -4.13 -19.71
CA LEU A 374 13.83 -4.95 -20.37
C LEU A 374 13.26 -5.81 -21.50
N ALA A 375 11.93 -5.89 -21.65
CA ALA A 375 11.30 -6.52 -22.79
C ALA A 375 11.24 -5.54 -23.98
N PRO A 376 11.41 -6.00 -25.24
CA PRO A 376 11.27 -5.15 -26.41
C PRO A 376 9.81 -4.69 -26.55
N GLY A 377 9.63 -3.44 -27.08
CA GLY A 377 8.29 -2.86 -27.25
C GLY A 377 7.34 -3.76 -28.06
N GLU A 378 7.83 -4.38 -29.12
CA GLU A 378 7.07 -5.30 -29.98
C GLU A 378 6.41 -6.46 -29.22
N ALA A 379 7.02 -6.93 -28.12
CA ALA A 379 6.51 -8.03 -27.30
C ALA A 379 5.36 -7.63 -26.37
N ILE A 380 5.22 -6.33 -26.09
CA ILE A 380 4.29 -5.80 -25.07
C ILE A 380 3.34 -4.73 -25.63
N GLU A 381 3.49 -4.33 -26.88
CA GLU A 381 2.71 -3.26 -27.50
C GLU A 381 1.21 -3.62 -27.55
N GLY A 382 0.36 -2.66 -27.19
CA GLY A 382 -1.10 -2.82 -27.19
C GLY A 382 -1.66 -3.67 -26.05
N LEU A 383 -0.80 -4.27 -25.21
CA LEU A 383 -1.22 -5.05 -24.07
C LEU A 383 -1.40 -4.17 -22.81
N VAL A 384 -2.31 -4.56 -21.93
CA VAL A 384 -2.62 -3.86 -20.68
C VAL A 384 -2.78 -4.84 -19.52
N GLY A 385 -2.63 -4.35 -18.29
CA GLY A 385 -2.87 -5.16 -17.09
C GLY A 385 -1.95 -6.38 -17.02
N MET A 386 -2.50 -7.52 -16.58
CA MET A 386 -1.72 -8.75 -16.40
C MET A 386 -1.20 -9.32 -17.72
N ASP A 387 -1.91 -9.10 -18.82
CA ASP A 387 -1.49 -9.60 -20.15
C ASP A 387 -0.13 -9.02 -20.56
N LEU A 388 0.11 -7.73 -20.30
CA LEU A 388 1.38 -7.07 -20.56
C LEU A 388 2.52 -7.67 -19.72
N LEU A 389 2.30 -7.84 -18.41
CA LEU A 389 3.32 -8.41 -17.53
C LEU A 389 3.65 -9.86 -17.90
N GLN A 390 2.62 -10.67 -18.17
CA GLN A 390 2.81 -12.05 -18.59
C GLN A 390 3.47 -12.17 -19.96
N ALA A 391 3.20 -11.26 -20.90
CA ALA A 391 3.90 -11.20 -22.17
C ALA A 391 5.39 -10.88 -22.00
N ALA A 392 5.73 -9.91 -21.15
CA ALA A 392 7.12 -9.60 -20.81
C ALA A 392 7.82 -10.79 -20.15
N MET A 393 7.16 -11.46 -19.21
CA MET A 393 7.68 -12.68 -18.57
C MET A 393 7.87 -13.82 -19.58
N ASN A 394 6.92 -14.00 -20.51
CA ASN A 394 7.03 -14.98 -21.59
C ASN A 394 8.24 -14.71 -22.50
N TYR A 395 8.49 -13.44 -22.82
CA TYR A 395 9.67 -13.06 -23.59
C TYR A 395 10.98 -13.46 -22.89
N HIS A 396 11.09 -13.21 -21.59
CA HIS A 396 12.32 -13.47 -20.83
C HIS A 396 12.56 -14.94 -20.52
N MET A 397 11.51 -15.69 -20.19
CA MET A 397 11.57 -17.03 -19.63
C MET A 397 10.77 -18.10 -20.42
N GLY A 398 10.15 -17.69 -21.53
CA GLY A 398 9.28 -18.57 -22.30
C GLY A 398 8.01 -18.94 -21.53
N LYS A 399 7.39 -20.06 -21.89
CA LYS A 399 6.13 -20.52 -21.26
C LYS A 399 6.20 -20.64 -19.74
N PHE A 400 7.38 -20.88 -19.16
CA PHE A 400 7.58 -20.94 -17.71
C PHE A 400 7.33 -19.57 -17.04
N GLY A 401 7.61 -18.49 -17.72
CA GLY A 401 7.36 -17.14 -17.20
C GLY A 401 5.88 -16.74 -17.16
N VAL A 402 5.00 -17.44 -17.89
CA VAL A 402 3.56 -17.15 -17.88
C VAL A 402 2.85 -17.84 -16.70
N VAL A 403 3.40 -18.94 -16.20
CA VAL A 403 2.92 -19.72 -15.05
C VAL A 403 3.38 -19.12 -13.73
#